data_546dac237ce3a0ce370053564aa58fdb
#
_entry.id   546dac237ce3a0ce370053564aa58fdb
#
_cell.length_a   1.000
_cell.length_b   1.000
_cell.length_c   1.000
_cell.angle_alpha   90.00
_cell.angle_beta   90.00
_cell.angle_gamma   90.00
#
_symmetry.space_group_name_H-M   'P 1'
#
loop_
_entity.id
_entity.type
_entity.pdbx_description
1 polymer ?
#
loop_
_entity_poly.entity_id
_entity_poly.type
_entity_poly.pdbx_seq_one_letter_code
_entity_poly.pdbx_strand_id
1 'polypeptide(L)'
;VYAKAGGDVTAVNDKAGDMVSQGQVLMEINTEQVESARNNMDSAQVNLSQAQSNLSRMQILYDSGDLSDQEYEQYQNSLKSAQLQYESAKLQYDKQVEYSTITAPIAGRVESVDVDVYDRVNQSAQLCVIAGEGQNSITFYATQRMVQNLKTGDELEISKNGNTYTGNITEISNMVDESNGLFKVKGLSLIHI
;
A
#
# COMPACT_ATOMS: atom_id res chain seq x y z
N VAL A 1 -7.96 7.86 0.73
CA VAL A 1 -7.20 7.13 -0.28
C VAL A 1 -6.68 8.13 -1.30
N TYR A 2 -5.41 8.02 -1.66
CA TYR A 2 -4.74 8.97 -2.55
C TYR A 2 -4.12 8.24 -3.75
N ALA A 3 -4.03 8.94 -4.90
CA ALA A 3 -3.36 8.44 -6.08
C ALA A 3 -1.86 8.25 -5.82
N LYS A 4 -1.33 7.07 -6.14
CA LYS A 4 0.11 6.78 -6.05
C LYS A 4 0.87 7.25 -7.29
N ALA A 5 0.18 7.36 -8.44
CA ALA A 5 0.70 7.86 -9.71
C ALA A 5 -0.31 8.80 -10.37
N GLY A 6 0.14 9.64 -11.31
CA GLY A 6 -0.73 10.46 -12.14
C GLY A 6 -1.17 9.72 -13.39
N GLY A 7 -2.39 9.96 -13.86
CA GLY A 7 -2.95 9.33 -15.05
C GLY A 7 -4.44 9.61 -15.22
N ASP A 8 -5.07 8.92 -16.15
CA ASP A 8 -6.49 9.04 -16.43
C ASP A 8 -7.24 7.90 -15.74
N VAL A 9 -8.32 8.20 -15.01
CA VAL A 9 -9.16 7.20 -14.33
C VAL A 9 -9.91 6.39 -15.37
N THR A 10 -9.70 5.07 -15.39
CA THR A 10 -10.33 4.15 -16.36
C THR A 10 -11.51 3.39 -15.79
N ALA A 11 -11.52 3.15 -14.49
CA ALA A 11 -12.61 2.49 -13.79
C ALA A 11 -12.78 3.04 -12.38
N VAL A 12 -14.03 3.18 -11.95
CA VAL A 12 -14.44 3.44 -10.57
C VAL A 12 -15.45 2.36 -10.21
N ASN A 13 -15.09 1.48 -9.27
CA ASN A 13 -15.86 0.27 -8.97
C ASN A 13 -16.86 0.47 -7.82
N ASP A 14 -16.61 1.44 -6.95
CA ASP A 14 -17.39 1.68 -5.75
C ASP A 14 -17.85 3.15 -5.69
N LYS A 15 -18.95 3.40 -5.00
CA LYS A 15 -19.55 4.73 -4.82
C LYS A 15 -19.75 5.04 -3.35
N ALA A 16 -20.01 6.30 -3.04
CA ALA A 16 -20.34 6.72 -1.69
C ALA A 16 -21.49 5.90 -1.11
N GLY A 17 -21.30 5.37 0.09
CA GLY A 17 -22.23 4.49 0.80
C GLY A 17 -21.91 3.00 0.70
N ASP A 18 -21.10 2.56 -0.25
CA ASP A 18 -20.74 1.15 -0.43
C ASP A 18 -19.79 0.67 0.69
N MET A 19 -19.91 -0.62 1.03
CA MET A 19 -19.04 -1.31 1.97
C MET A 19 -17.92 -2.00 1.20
N VAL A 20 -16.67 -1.76 1.61
CA VAL A 20 -15.48 -2.33 0.96
C VAL A 20 -14.63 -3.12 1.94
N SER A 21 -14.02 -4.19 1.45
CA SER A 21 -13.06 -5.00 2.20
C SER A 21 -11.64 -4.46 2.01
N GLN A 22 -10.77 -4.69 2.99
CA GLN A 22 -9.34 -4.36 2.84
C GLN A 22 -8.75 -5.10 1.62
N GLY A 23 -8.03 -4.37 0.76
CA GLY A 23 -7.45 -4.88 -0.48
C GLY A 23 -8.40 -4.93 -1.67
N GLN A 24 -9.69 -4.61 -1.51
CA GLN A 24 -10.65 -4.51 -2.63
C GLN A 24 -10.19 -3.41 -3.60
N VAL A 25 -10.27 -3.69 -4.91
CA VAL A 25 -9.94 -2.72 -5.96
C VAL A 25 -11.07 -1.72 -6.09
N LEU A 26 -10.78 -0.47 -5.76
CA LEU A 26 -11.74 0.65 -5.78
C LEU A 26 -11.80 1.32 -7.15
N MET A 27 -10.64 1.52 -7.76
CA MET A 27 -10.54 2.18 -9.06
C MET A 27 -9.23 1.84 -9.77
N GLU A 28 -9.19 2.10 -11.06
CA GLU A 28 -8.02 1.91 -11.90
C GLU A 28 -7.63 3.21 -12.59
N ILE A 29 -6.32 3.46 -12.68
CA ILE A 29 -5.75 4.64 -13.32
C ILE A 29 -4.84 4.16 -14.44
N ASN A 30 -5.09 4.59 -15.68
CA ASN A 30 -4.19 4.32 -16.79
C ASN A 30 -3.01 5.31 -16.73
N THR A 31 -1.80 4.77 -16.65
CA THR A 31 -0.57 5.56 -16.66
C THR A 31 0.30 5.14 -17.86
N GLU A 32 0.84 6.10 -18.59
CA GLU A 32 1.84 5.82 -19.65
C GLU A 32 3.06 5.07 -19.11
N GLN A 33 3.32 5.21 -17.81
CA GLN A 33 4.42 4.56 -17.12
C GLN A 33 4.26 3.04 -17.02
N VAL A 34 3.04 2.51 -16.90
CA VAL A 34 2.77 1.06 -16.90
C VAL A 34 3.17 0.46 -18.25
N GLU A 35 2.76 1.11 -19.34
CA GLU A 35 3.04 0.63 -20.67
C GLU A 35 4.55 0.70 -21.01
N SER A 36 5.20 1.80 -20.62
CA SER A 36 6.65 1.95 -20.73
C SER A 36 7.42 0.88 -19.93
N ALA A 37 7.03 0.64 -18.70
CA ALA A 37 7.64 -0.39 -17.85
C ALA A 37 7.42 -1.80 -18.40
N ARG A 38 6.24 -2.08 -18.97
CA ARG A 38 5.93 -3.35 -19.66
C ARG A 38 6.86 -3.57 -20.84
N ASN A 39 7.00 -2.57 -21.71
CA ASN A 39 7.87 -2.66 -22.88
C ASN A 39 9.34 -2.92 -22.48
N ASN A 40 9.80 -2.30 -21.39
CA ASN A 40 11.15 -2.54 -20.85
C ASN A 40 11.29 -3.97 -20.32
N MET A 41 10.30 -4.48 -19.60
CA MET A 41 10.28 -5.85 -19.10
C MET A 41 10.27 -6.86 -20.27
N ASP A 42 9.43 -6.65 -21.27
CA ASP A 42 9.33 -7.53 -22.45
C ASP A 42 10.66 -7.55 -23.22
N SER A 43 11.32 -6.41 -23.38
CA SER A 43 12.65 -6.33 -23.99
C SER A 43 13.71 -7.10 -23.18
N ALA A 44 13.71 -6.97 -21.86
CA ALA A 44 14.62 -7.71 -20.99
C ALA A 44 14.32 -9.23 -21.03
N GLN A 45 13.05 -9.64 -21.17
CA GLN A 45 12.65 -11.03 -21.34
C GLN A 45 13.20 -11.64 -22.64
N VAL A 46 13.20 -10.89 -23.73
CA VAL A 46 13.79 -11.32 -25.02
C VAL A 46 15.30 -11.53 -24.85
N ASN A 47 15.99 -10.59 -24.20
CA ASN A 47 17.43 -10.70 -23.95
C ASN A 47 17.77 -11.92 -23.08
N LEU A 48 16.99 -12.17 -22.04
CA LEU A 48 17.13 -13.34 -21.19
C LEU A 48 16.96 -14.64 -21.99
N SER A 49 15.92 -14.74 -22.80
CA SER A 49 15.68 -15.91 -23.65
C SER A 49 16.82 -16.15 -24.65
N GLN A 50 17.40 -15.08 -25.21
CA GLN A 50 18.54 -15.17 -26.09
C GLN A 50 19.79 -15.67 -25.36
N ALA A 51 20.06 -15.15 -24.16
CA ALA A 51 21.20 -15.59 -23.34
C ALA A 51 21.06 -17.07 -22.91
N GLN A 52 19.84 -17.51 -22.54
CA GLN A 52 19.53 -18.89 -22.24
C GLN A 52 19.80 -19.82 -23.43
N SER A 53 19.32 -19.42 -24.63
CA SER A 53 19.53 -20.18 -25.86
C SER A 53 21.00 -20.25 -26.26
N ASN A 54 21.75 -19.16 -26.05
CA ASN A 54 23.19 -19.13 -26.31
C ASN A 54 23.94 -20.07 -25.37
N LEU A 55 23.69 -19.98 -24.04
CA LEU A 55 24.32 -20.86 -23.06
C LEU A 55 24.00 -22.33 -23.36
N SER A 56 22.77 -22.68 -23.70
CA SER A 56 22.36 -24.05 -24.02
C SER A 56 23.14 -24.61 -25.23
N ARG A 57 23.40 -23.79 -26.27
CA ARG A 57 24.22 -24.19 -27.40
C ARG A 57 25.70 -24.34 -27.03
N MET A 58 26.23 -23.42 -26.21
CA MET A 58 27.63 -23.46 -25.79
C MET A 58 27.90 -24.59 -24.77
N GLN A 59 26.89 -24.99 -24.02
CA GLN A 59 26.99 -26.18 -23.16
C GLN A 59 27.36 -27.44 -23.96
N ILE A 60 26.74 -27.64 -25.12
CA ILE A 60 27.02 -28.80 -26.00
C ILE A 60 28.49 -28.78 -26.47
N LEU A 61 29.02 -27.61 -26.85
CA LEU A 61 30.40 -27.45 -27.27
C LEU A 61 31.39 -27.62 -26.10
N TYR A 62 31.02 -27.15 -24.93
CA TYR A 62 31.81 -27.31 -23.73
C TYR A 62 31.89 -28.80 -23.30
N ASP A 63 30.77 -29.51 -23.35
CA ASP A 63 30.73 -30.95 -23.00
C ASP A 63 31.51 -31.80 -24.02
N SER A 64 31.67 -31.37 -25.28
CA SER A 64 32.50 -32.01 -26.29
C SER A 64 33.99 -31.67 -26.18
N GLY A 65 34.34 -30.67 -25.37
CA GLY A 65 35.71 -30.19 -25.21
C GLY A 65 36.14 -29.16 -26.26
N ASP A 66 35.20 -28.65 -27.05
CA ASP A 66 35.45 -27.65 -28.11
C ASP A 66 35.34 -26.18 -27.64
N LEU A 67 35.02 -25.98 -26.36
CA LEU A 67 34.93 -24.65 -25.74
C LEU A 67 35.76 -24.63 -24.46
N SER A 68 36.51 -23.55 -24.24
CA SER A 68 37.31 -23.36 -23.03
C SER A 68 36.44 -23.00 -21.82
N ASP A 69 36.95 -23.32 -20.60
CA ASP A 69 36.28 -22.94 -19.33
C ASP A 69 36.00 -21.43 -19.26
N GLN A 70 36.94 -20.60 -19.69
CA GLN A 70 36.82 -19.16 -19.68
C GLN A 70 35.71 -18.65 -20.60
N GLU A 71 35.60 -19.24 -21.80
CA GLU A 71 34.52 -18.86 -22.74
C GLU A 71 33.16 -19.32 -22.25
N TYR A 72 33.08 -20.54 -21.68
CA TYR A 72 31.85 -21.05 -21.10
C TYR A 72 31.38 -20.17 -19.93
N GLU A 73 32.28 -19.77 -19.02
CA GLU A 73 31.98 -18.86 -17.92
C GLU A 73 31.46 -17.50 -18.41
N GLN A 74 31.93 -16.96 -19.53
CA GLN A 74 31.40 -15.73 -20.14
C GLN A 74 29.91 -15.87 -20.50
N TYR A 75 29.48 -17.02 -21.06
CA TYR A 75 28.08 -17.27 -21.39
C TYR A 75 27.23 -17.43 -20.10
N GLN A 76 27.75 -18.07 -19.07
CA GLN A 76 27.09 -18.15 -17.78
C GLN A 76 26.88 -16.75 -17.16
N ASN A 77 27.92 -15.92 -17.19
CA ASN A 77 27.87 -14.55 -16.70
C ASN A 77 26.90 -13.68 -17.51
N SER A 78 26.84 -13.88 -18.84
CA SER A 78 25.90 -13.20 -19.71
C SER A 78 24.46 -13.58 -19.39
N LEU A 79 24.17 -14.87 -19.16
CA LEU A 79 22.86 -15.31 -18.68
C LEU A 79 22.50 -14.71 -17.34
N LYS A 80 23.43 -14.71 -16.39
CA LYS A 80 23.22 -14.15 -15.04
C LYS A 80 22.90 -12.65 -15.12
N SER A 81 23.61 -11.92 -15.97
CA SER A 81 23.37 -10.48 -16.19
C SER A 81 21.99 -10.23 -16.79
N ALA A 82 21.61 -10.99 -17.83
CA ALA A 82 20.30 -10.86 -18.48
C ALA A 82 19.15 -11.22 -17.51
N GLN A 83 19.35 -12.20 -16.63
CA GLN A 83 18.37 -12.57 -15.59
C GLN A 83 18.14 -11.44 -14.60
N LEU A 84 19.22 -10.82 -14.11
CA LEU A 84 19.12 -9.69 -13.17
C LEU A 84 18.45 -8.46 -13.83
N GLN A 85 18.70 -8.22 -15.11
CA GLN A 85 18.04 -7.15 -15.85
C GLN A 85 16.54 -7.39 -15.99
N TYR A 86 16.13 -8.62 -16.32
CA TYR A 86 14.71 -8.99 -16.38
C TYR A 86 14.03 -8.87 -15.01
N GLU A 87 14.63 -9.39 -13.96
CA GLU A 87 14.08 -9.30 -12.59
C GLU A 87 13.89 -7.84 -12.16
N SER A 88 14.86 -6.98 -12.47
CA SER A 88 14.78 -5.53 -12.20
C SER A 88 13.65 -4.85 -12.98
N ALA A 89 13.55 -5.13 -14.29
CA ALA A 89 12.51 -4.58 -15.14
C ALA A 89 11.11 -5.06 -14.73
N LYS A 90 11.00 -6.35 -14.36
CA LYS A 90 9.76 -6.95 -13.86
C LYS A 90 9.31 -6.29 -12.55
N LEU A 91 10.24 -6.11 -11.60
CA LEU A 91 9.92 -5.42 -10.34
C LEU A 91 9.41 -3.99 -10.59
N GLN A 92 9.99 -3.30 -11.57
CA GLN A 92 9.56 -1.95 -11.92
C GLN A 92 8.17 -1.95 -12.55
N TYR A 93 7.87 -2.91 -13.44
CA TYR A 93 6.55 -3.10 -14.01
C TYR A 93 5.50 -3.41 -12.92
N ASP A 94 5.79 -4.39 -12.05
CA ASP A 94 4.89 -4.78 -10.96
C ASP A 94 4.54 -3.58 -10.04
N LYS A 95 5.52 -2.71 -9.75
CA LYS A 95 5.29 -1.48 -9.00
C LYS A 95 4.40 -0.47 -9.73
N GLN A 96 4.58 -0.31 -11.04
CA GLN A 96 3.72 0.60 -11.81
C GLN A 96 2.28 0.07 -11.87
N VAL A 97 2.08 -1.23 -12.01
CA VAL A 97 0.75 -1.87 -11.92
C VAL A 97 0.13 -1.66 -10.53
N GLU A 98 0.91 -1.86 -9.47
CA GLU A 98 0.43 -1.57 -8.09
C GLU A 98 0.02 -0.09 -7.91
N TYR A 99 0.72 0.85 -8.55
CA TYR A 99 0.39 2.27 -8.46
C TYR A 99 -0.82 2.67 -9.31
N SER A 100 -1.10 1.92 -10.38
CA SER A 100 -2.27 2.13 -11.24
C SER A 100 -3.54 1.48 -10.68
N THR A 101 -3.42 0.49 -9.79
CA THR A 101 -4.55 -0.19 -9.15
C THR A 101 -4.74 0.35 -7.74
N ILE A 102 -5.81 1.09 -7.53
CA ILE A 102 -6.12 1.70 -6.23
C ILE A 102 -6.99 0.75 -5.42
N THR A 103 -6.46 0.32 -4.28
CA THR A 103 -7.15 -0.62 -3.38
C THR A 103 -7.51 0.04 -2.06
N ALA A 104 -8.54 -0.50 -1.38
CA ALA A 104 -8.95 -0.08 -0.05
C ALA A 104 -7.86 -0.45 0.99
N PRO A 105 -7.28 0.52 1.71
CA PRO A 105 -6.27 0.24 2.74
C PRO A 105 -6.85 -0.40 4.00
N ILE A 106 -8.13 -0.22 4.23
CA ILE A 106 -8.90 -0.75 5.37
C ILE A 106 -10.28 -1.21 4.89
N ALA A 107 -10.91 -2.12 5.61
CA ALA A 107 -12.33 -2.41 5.44
C ALA A 107 -13.15 -1.25 6.02
N GLY A 108 -14.31 -0.95 5.41
CA GLY A 108 -15.18 0.12 5.88
C GLY A 108 -16.15 0.62 4.82
N ARG A 109 -16.81 1.72 5.14
CA ARG A 109 -17.76 2.38 4.23
C ARG A 109 -17.06 3.49 3.44
N VAL A 110 -17.32 3.56 2.15
CA VAL A 110 -16.91 4.69 1.30
C VAL A 110 -17.77 5.91 1.65
N GLU A 111 -17.14 6.96 2.19
CA GLU A 111 -17.82 8.22 2.56
C GLU A 111 -17.94 9.16 1.37
N SER A 112 -16.89 9.28 0.57
CA SER A 112 -16.89 10.07 -0.67
C SER A 112 -16.02 9.41 -1.72
N VAL A 113 -16.40 9.63 -2.99
CA VAL A 113 -15.57 9.40 -4.17
C VAL A 113 -15.44 10.77 -4.85
N ASP A 114 -14.19 11.23 -5.01
CA ASP A 114 -13.89 12.61 -5.40
C ASP A 114 -13.46 12.68 -6.89
N VAL A 115 -13.59 11.56 -7.64
CA VAL A 115 -13.19 11.44 -9.05
C VAL A 115 -14.19 10.60 -9.83
N ASP A 116 -14.32 10.89 -11.12
CA ASP A 116 -15.13 10.15 -12.08
C ASP A 116 -14.26 9.45 -13.13
N VAL A 117 -14.85 8.47 -13.85
CA VAL A 117 -14.19 7.82 -14.99
C VAL A 117 -13.87 8.87 -16.05
N TYR A 118 -12.66 8.83 -16.58
CA TYR A 118 -12.03 9.78 -17.51
C TYR A 118 -11.47 11.06 -16.88
N ASP A 119 -11.56 11.23 -15.57
CA ASP A 119 -10.87 12.33 -14.90
C ASP A 119 -9.35 12.09 -14.95
N ARG A 120 -8.61 13.18 -15.13
CA ARG A 120 -7.16 13.17 -15.02
C ARG A 120 -6.73 13.53 -13.60
N VAL A 121 -6.01 12.63 -12.97
CA VAL A 121 -5.51 12.81 -11.60
C VAL A 121 -3.99 12.96 -11.57
N ASN A 122 -3.50 13.75 -10.62
CA ASN A 122 -2.08 13.87 -10.32
C ASN A 122 -1.69 12.93 -9.17
N GLN A 123 -0.40 12.65 -9.06
CA GLN A 123 0.12 11.95 -7.89
C GLN A 123 -0.26 12.69 -6.60
N SER A 124 -0.66 11.96 -5.58
CA SER A 124 -1.17 12.45 -4.29
C SER A 124 -2.53 13.16 -4.34
N ALA A 125 -3.25 13.13 -5.47
CA ALA A 125 -4.65 13.56 -5.50
C ALA A 125 -5.50 12.65 -4.59
N GLN A 126 -6.44 13.25 -3.84
CA GLN A 126 -7.42 12.49 -3.08
C GLN A 126 -8.43 11.89 -4.03
N LEU A 127 -8.67 10.58 -3.90
CA LEU A 127 -9.56 9.83 -4.79
C LEU A 127 -10.86 9.45 -4.09
N CYS A 128 -10.78 9.01 -2.84
CA CYS A 128 -11.94 8.68 -2.03
C CYS A 128 -11.61 8.74 -0.53
N VAL A 129 -12.64 8.79 0.29
CA VAL A 129 -12.55 8.68 1.74
C VAL A 129 -13.26 7.41 2.19
N ILE A 130 -12.58 6.61 3.02
CA ILE A 130 -13.14 5.40 3.62
C ILE A 130 -13.19 5.59 5.13
N ALA A 131 -14.38 5.45 5.70
CA ALA A 131 -14.55 5.35 7.14
C ALA A 131 -14.42 3.87 7.53
N GLY A 132 -13.34 3.54 8.25
CA GLY A 132 -13.14 2.17 8.72
C GLY A 132 -14.20 1.74 9.73
N GLU A 133 -14.60 0.48 9.67
CA GLU A 133 -15.35 -0.18 10.75
C GLU A 133 -14.38 -0.42 11.93
N GLY A 134 -14.01 0.65 12.61
CA GLY A 134 -13.14 0.58 13.78
C GLY A 134 -13.90 0.96 15.05
N GLN A 135 -13.38 0.51 16.17
CA GLN A 135 -13.83 1.02 17.46
C GLN A 135 -13.57 2.53 17.51
N ASN A 136 -14.60 3.30 17.82
CA ASN A 136 -14.48 4.74 17.98
C ASN A 136 -13.50 5.03 19.12
N SER A 137 -12.45 5.79 18.83
CA SER A 137 -11.52 6.25 19.86
C SER A 137 -11.88 7.64 20.32
N ILE A 138 -11.73 7.88 21.61
CA ILE A 138 -11.82 9.20 22.20
C ILE A 138 -10.45 9.59 22.75
N THR A 139 -10.07 10.83 22.52
CA THR A 139 -8.90 11.43 23.17
C THR A 139 -9.37 12.58 24.04
N PHE A 140 -8.96 12.57 25.31
CA PHE A 140 -9.22 13.67 26.23
C PHE A 140 -7.97 14.01 27.03
N TYR A 141 -7.99 15.12 27.69
CA TYR A 141 -6.86 15.63 28.46
C TYR A 141 -7.25 15.69 29.95
N ALA A 142 -6.38 15.17 30.78
CA ALA A 142 -6.59 15.07 32.23
C ALA A 142 -5.46 15.76 33.01
N THR A 143 -5.81 16.29 34.16
CA THR A 143 -4.80 16.86 35.08
C THR A 143 -3.99 15.76 35.77
N GLN A 144 -2.81 16.09 36.26
CA GLN A 144 -1.96 15.14 37.00
C GLN A 144 -2.72 14.44 38.15
N ARG A 145 -3.57 15.18 38.87
CA ARG A 145 -4.37 14.63 39.98
C ARG A 145 -5.39 13.58 39.48
N MET A 146 -5.96 13.78 38.32
CA MET A 146 -6.90 12.81 37.71
C MET A 146 -6.16 11.57 37.23
N VAL A 147 -5.03 11.75 36.52
CA VAL A 147 -4.24 10.63 35.95
C VAL A 147 -3.72 9.69 37.06
N GLN A 148 -3.41 10.19 38.24
CA GLN A 148 -2.98 9.35 39.38
C GLN A 148 -4.03 8.31 39.82
N ASN A 149 -5.31 8.55 39.51
CA ASN A 149 -6.42 7.67 39.84
C ASN A 149 -6.94 6.87 38.65
N LEU A 150 -6.41 7.10 37.43
CA LEU A 150 -6.81 6.39 36.19
C LEU A 150 -5.84 5.26 35.90
N LYS A 151 -6.38 4.15 35.41
CA LYS A 151 -5.60 3.01 34.95
C LYS A 151 -6.06 2.59 33.56
N THR A 152 -5.16 2.02 32.80
CA THR A 152 -5.51 1.32 31.55
C THR A 152 -6.49 0.18 31.87
N GLY A 153 -7.60 0.14 31.14
CA GLY A 153 -8.70 -0.80 31.38
C GLY A 153 -9.88 -0.22 32.16
N ASP A 154 -9.71 0.94 32.82
CA ASP A 154 -10.83 1.60 33.51
C ASP A 154 -11.96 1.95 32.54
N GLU A 155 -13.19 1.79 33.00
CA GLU A 155 -14.39 2.09 32.24
C GLU A 155 -14.58 3.59 32.09
N LEU A 156 -14.94 4.02 30.89
CA LEU A 156 -15.27 5.40 30.56
C LEU A 156 -16.73 5.50 30.14
N GLU A 157 -17.42 6.47 30.70
CA GLU A 157 -18.74 6.89 30.25
C GLU A 157 -18.59 8.16 29.38
N ILE A 158 -19.04 8.09 28.13
CA ILE A 158 -18.90 9.15 27.14
C ILE A 158 -20.29 9.63 26.78
N SER A 159 -20.64 10.87 27.14
CA SER A 159 -21.93 11.47 26.74
C SER A 159 -21.76 12.38 25.53
N LYS A 160 -22.53 12.15 24.46
CA LYS A 160 -22.55 12.97 23.24
C LYS A 160 -23.98 13.07 22.70
N ASN A 161 -24.46 14.31 22.55
CA ASN A 161 -25.79 14.58 21.97
C ASN A 161 -26.95 13.86 22.71
N GLY A 162 -26.86 13.69 24.02
CA GLY A 162 -27.88 13.02 24.82
C GLY A 162 -27.79 11.49 24.84
N ASN A 163 -26.86 10.90 24.09
CA ASN A 163 -26.58 9.47 24.12
C ASN A 163 -25.35 9.21 25.01
N THR A 164 -25.40 8.12 25.75
CA THR A 164 -24.31 7.64 26.58
C THR A 164 -23.67 6.42 25.94
N TYR A 165 -22.36 6.46 25.84
CA TYR A 165 -21.52 5.39 25.28
C TYR A 165 -20.56 4.92 26.35
N THR A 166 -20.29 3.63 26.41
CA THR A 166 -19.28 3.05 27.29
C THR A 166 -18.04 2.69 26.52
N GLY A 167 -16.89 2.80 27.17
CA GLY A 167 -15.59 2.47 26.59
C GLY A 167 -14.59 2.20 27.70
N ASN A 168 -13.36 1.85 27.32
CA ASN A 168 -12.29 1.60 28.27
C ASN A 168 -11.06 2.46 27.93
N ILE A 169 -10.33 2.88 28.95
CA ILE A 169 -9.03 3.56 28.81
C ILE A 169 -8.03 2.57 28.22
N THR A 170 -7.41 2.95 27.09
CA THR A 170 -6.41 2.11 26.41
C THR A 170 -4.99 2.65 26.57
N GLU A 171 -4.85 3.95 26.75
CA GLU A 171 -3.53 4.60 26.85
C GLU A 171 -3.60 5.82 27.76
N ILE A 172 -2.64 5.96 28.66
CA ILE A 172 -2.43 7.15 29.47
C ILE A 172 -1.01 7.61 29.21
N SER A 173 -0.85 8.84 28.69
CA SER A 173 0.48 9.42 28.46
C SER A 173 1.17 9.69 29.78
N ASN A 174 2.45 9.31 29.87
CA ASN A 174 3.31 9.66 31.00
C ASN A 174 3.96 11.05 30.84
N MET A 175 3.76 11.68 29.68
CA MET A 175 4.30 13.02 29.38
C MET A 175 3.17 14.03 29.31
N VAL A 176 3.44 15.20 29.83
CA VAL A 176 2.56 16.37 29.74
C VAL A 176 2.63 16.93 28.32
N ASP A 177 1.49 17.26 27.76
CA ASP A 177 1.40 18.02 26.51
C ASP A 177 1.85 19.46 26.79
N GLU A 178 2.90 19.90 26.10
CA GLU A 178 3.53 21.21 26.31
C GLU A 178 2.60 22.39 26.00
N SER A 179 1.58 22.18 25.17
CA SER A 179 0.66 23.23 24.74
C SER A 179 -0.40 23.57 25.80
N ASN A 180 -0.83 22.59 26.60
CA ASN A 180 -1.95 22.74 27.53
C ASN A 180 -1.63 22.32 28.97
N GLY A 181 -0.44 21.74 29.23
CA GLY A 181 -0.02 21.32 30.56
C GLY A 181 -0.78 20.10 31.11
N LEU A 182 -1.45 19.34 30.27
CA LEU A 182 -2.30 18.21 30.63
C LEU A 182 -1.75 16.88 30.07
N PHE A 183 -2.18 15.78 30.65
CA PHE A 183 -1.84 14.43 30.19
C PHE A 183 -2.88 13.95 29.18
N LYS A 184 -2.41 13.42 28.07
CA LYS A 184 -3.26 12.84 27.03
C LYS A 184 -3.71 11.45 27.44
N VAL A 185 -5.02 11.21 27.40
CA VAL A 185 -5.64 9.91 27.68
C VAL A 185 -6.44 9.48 26.45
N LYS A 186 -6.29 8.22 26.03
CA LYS A 186 -7.08 7.62 24.96
C LYS A 186 -7.98 6.52 25.52
N GLY A 187 -9.19 6.48 25.04
CA GLY A 187 -10.13 5.40 25.28
C GLY A 187 -10.72 4.87 23.98
N LEU A 188 -11.16 3.63 23.99
CA LEU A 188 -11.90 2.99 22.90
C LEU A 188 -13.34 2.77 23.33
N SER A 189 -14.28 3.16 22.49
CA SER A 189 -15.71 2.84 22.68
C SER A 189 -15.98 1.37 22.35
N LEU A 190 -16.75 0.70 23.18
CA LEU A 190 -17.14 -0.69 23.00
C LEU A 190 -18.36 -0.85 22.05
N ILE A 191 -18.92 0.26 21.55
CA ILE A 191 -20.12 0.22 20.75
C ILE A 191 -19.79 0.45 19.27
N HIS A 192 -20.08 -0.54 18.45
CA HIS A 192 -20.27 -0.37 17.01
C HIS A 192 -21.52 0.46 16.76
N ILE A 193 -21.34 1.61 16.15
CA ILE A 193 -22.49 2.38 15.65
C ILE A 193 -22.79 1.88 14.25
#